data_d1e447f16fb2575425d7040968f56452
#
_entry.id   d1e447f16fb2575425d7040968f56452
#
_cell.length_a   1.000
_cell.length_b   1.000
_cell.length_c   1.000
_cell.angle_alpha   90.00
_cell.angle_beta   90.00
_cell.angle_gamma   90.00
#
_symmetry.space_group_name_H-M   'P 1'
#
loop_
_entity.id
_entity.type
_entity.pdbx_description
1 polymer ?
#
loop_
_entity_poly.entity_id
_entity_poly.type
_entity_poly.pdbx_seq_one_letter_code
_entity_poly.pdbx_strand_id
1 'polypeptide(L)'
;MNAATALDAARMLWRCVREGRVIDSLPDALRPADIVQGQAIQAQLPVASGFGVVGWKIAATSEAGQRHINVGAPLPGRILSGLVVEAGSTVSLAGNRMRVAEPEFAFRFGHTLSPRAALYAQQEVLDAVASLHPALEVP
;
A
#
# COMPACT_ATOMS: atom_id res chain seq x y z
N MET A 1 0.98 -17.33 10.24
CA MET A 1 0.28 -17.49 8.92
C MET A 1 1.26 -18.05 7.91
N ASN A 2 0.87 -19.08 7.14
CA ASN A 2 1.69 -19.60 6.04
C ASN A 2 1.37 -18.88 4.71
N ALA A 3 2.18 -19.14 3.67
CA ALA A 3 2.05 -18.45 2.38
C ALA A 3 0.71 -18.73 1.66
N ALA A 4 0.16 -19.93 1.77
CA ALA A 4 -1.12 -20.28 1.17
C ALA A 4 -2.27 -19.51 1.83
N THR A 5 -2.30 -19.48 3.17
CA THR A 5 -3.29 -18.70 3.94
C THR A 5 -3.19 -17.20 3.64
N ALA A 6 -1.97 -16.67 3.52
CA ALA A 6 -1.75 -15.26 3.16
C ALA A 6 -2.28 -14.95 1.75
N LEU A 7 -2.09 -15.86 0.79
CA LEU A 7 -2.61 -15.71 -0.57
C LEU A 7 -4.15 -15.76 -0.60
N ASP A 8 -4.76 -16.67 0.16
CA ASP A 8 -6.22 -16.76 0.22
C ASP A 8 -6.85 -15.51 0.83
N ALA A 9 -6.23 -14.95 1.89
CA ALA A 9 -6.63 -13.66 2.45
C ALA A 9 -6.49 -12.52 1.41
N ALA A 10 -5.36 -12.46 0.69
CA ALA A 10 -5.14 -11.47 -0.36
C ALA A 10 -6.16 -11.57 -1.50
N ARG A 11 -6.50 -12.79 -1.94
CA ARG A 11 -7.54 -13.04 -2.95
C ARG A 11 -8.91 -12.56 -2.49
N MET A 12 -9.26 -12.80 -1.23
CA MET A 12 -10.52 -12.35 -0.65
C MET A 12 -10.59 -10.82 -0.62
N LEU A 13 -9.54 -10.15 -0.13
CA LEU A 13 -9.46 -8.69 -0.11
C LEU A 13 -9.50 -8.10 -1.53
N TRP A 14 -8.73 -8.67 -2.46
CA TRP A 14 -8.73 -8.21 -3.84
C TRP A 14 -10.10 -8.36 -4.52
N ARG A 15 -10.82 -9.44 -4.23
CA ARG A 15 -12.19 -9.61 -4.69
C ARG A 15 -13.10 -8.50 -4.16
N CYS A 16 -12.97 -8.13 -2.88
CA CYS A 16 -13.73 -7.02 -2.30
C CYS A 16 -13.44 -5.70 -3.03
N VAL A 17 -12.18 -5.40 -3.32
CA VAL A 17 -11.79 -4.22 -4.11
C VAL A 17 -12.45 -4.21 -5.48
N ARG A 18 -12.34 -5.31 -6.23
CA ARG A 18 -12.93 -5.42 -7.58
C ARG A 18 -14.45 -5.29 -7.61
N GLU A 19 -15.12 -5.80 -6.60
CA GLU A 19 -16.58 -5.84 -6.51
C GLU A 19 -17.16 -4.62 -5.79
N GLY A 20 -16.32 -3.69 -5.32
CA GLY A 20 -16.77 -2.57 -4.49
C GLY A 20 -17.44 -3.00 -3.19
N ARG A 21 -17.09 -4.18 -2.68
CA ARG A 21 -17.65 -4.77 -1.46
C ARG A 21 -16.84 -4.43 -0.24
N VAL A 22 -17.52 -4.36 0.90
CA VAL A 22 -16.91 -4.25 2.23
C VAL A 22 -17.23 -5.50 3.03
N ILE A 23 -16.28 -5.91 3.85
CA ILE A 23 -16.46 -6.95 4.87
C ILE A 23 -16.06 -6.34 6.22
N ASP A 24 -16.74 -6.72 7.28
CA ASP A 24 -16.43 -6.22 8.63
C ASP A 24 -15.07 -6.71 9.12
N SER A 25 -14.72 -7.95 8.77
CA SER A 25 -13.42 -8.53 9.09
C SER A 25 -13.12 -9.72 8.17
N LEU A 26 -11.83 -10.07 8.07
CA LEU A 26 -11.47 -11.37 7.51
C LEU A 26 -11.97 -12.51 8.41
N PRO A 27 -12.35 -13.66 7.83
CA PRO A 27 -12.62 -14.89 8.60
C PRO A 27 -11.45 -15.21 9.54
N ASP A 28 -11.73 -15.81 10.70
CA ASP A 28 -10.71 -16.08 11.73
C ASP A 28 -9.50 -16.86 11.18
N ALA A 29 -9.73 -17.83 10.29
CA ALA A 29 -8.66 -18.60 9.66
C ALA A 29 -7.73 -17.78 8.75
N LEU A 30 -8.20 -16.61 8.28
CA LEU A 30 -7.46 -15.70 7.38
C LEU A 30 -7.01 -14.41 8.06
N ARG A 31 -7.43 -14.19 9.32
CA ARG A 31 -7.13 -12.96 10.04
C ARG A 31 -5.65 -12.92 10.47
N PRO A 32 -4.92 -11.86 10.16
CA PRO A 32 -3.55 -11.70 10.64
C PRO A 32 -3.55 -11.44 12.16
N ALA A 33 -2.64 -12.08 12.88
CA ALA A 33 -2.47 -11.88 14.31
C ALA A 33 -1.64 -10.63 14.66
N ASP A 34 -0.84 -10.16 13.69
CA ASP A 34 0.09 -9.04 13.87
C ASP A 34 0.38 -8.35 12.52
N ILE A 35 1.15 -7.25 12.58
CA ILE A 35 1.56 -6.46 11.42
C ILE A 35 2.40 -7.30 10.44
N VAL A 36 3.24 -8.21 10.93
CA VAL A 36 4.11 -9.04 10.08
C VAL A 36 3.25 -9.96 9.20
N GLN A 37 2.20 -10.56 9.77
CA GLN A 37 1.24 -11.36 9.02
C GLN A 37 0.40 -10.51 8.07
N GLY A 38 0.01 -9.29 8.46
CA GLY A 38 -0.64 -8.33 7.58
C GLY A 38 0.22 -7.97 6.37
N GLN A 39 1.51 -7.72 6.58
CA GLN A 39 2.48 -7.50 5.51
C GLN A 39 2.68 -8.72 4.62
N ALA A 40 2.60 -9.94 5.18
CA ALA A 40 2.65 -11.18 4.40
C ALA A 40 1.43 -11.31 3.47
N ILE A 41 0.22 -10.94 3.93
CA ILE A 41 -0.98 -10.87 3.08
C ILE A 41 -0.79 -9.85 1.96
N GLN A 42 -0.35 -8.64 2.31
CA GLN A 42 -0.11 -7.57 1.34
C GLN A 42 0.93 -7.98 0.28
N ALA A 43 1.94 -8.78 0.65
CA ALA A 43 2.94 -9.30 -0.27
C ALA A 43 2.35 -10.25 -1.34
N GLN A 44 1.16 -10.81 -1.10
CA GLN A 44 0.46 -11.68 -2.04
C GLN A 44 -0.50 -10.90 -2.98
N LEU A 45 -0.73 -9.62 -2.76
CA LEU A 45 -1.63 -8.83 -3.62
C LEU A 45 -1.24 -8.82 -5.10
N PRO A 46 0.05 -8.75 -5.50
CA PRO A 46 0.43 -8.87 -6.91
C PRO A 46 -0.04 -10.18 -7.54
N VAL A 47 0.10 -11.30 -6.82
CA VAL A 47 -0.36 -12.61 -7.29
C VAL A 47 -1.88 -12.68 -7.31
N ALA A 48 -2.55 -12.14 -6.30
CA ALA A 48 -4.01 -12.14 -6.20
C ALA A 48 -4.68 -11.26 -7.26
N SER A 49 -4.04 -10.14 -7.63
CA SER A 49 -4.57 -9.17 -8.57
C SER A 49 -4.17 -9.41 -10.02
N GLY A 50 -3.03 -10.03 -10.24
CA GLY A 50 -2.38 -10.11 -11.55
C GLY A 50 -1.64 -8.82 -11.96
N PHE A 51 -1.57 -7.80 -11.08
CA PHE A 51 -0.87 -6.54 -11.35
C PHE A 51 0.52 -6.52 -10.72
N GLY A 52 1.48 -5.91 -11.42
CA GLY A 52 2.83 -5.69 -10.89
C GLY A 52 2.88 -4.60 -9.83
N VAL A 53 3.91 -4.64 -8.97
CA VAL A 53 4.22 -3.55 -8.05
C VAL A 53 4.97 -2.46 -8.80
N VAL A 54 4.51 -1.22 -8.72
CA VAL A 54 5.14 -0.05 -9.36
C VAL A 54 5.67 0.97 -8.38
N GLY A 55 5.37 0.81 -7.10
CA GLY A 55 5.82 1.71 -6.05
C GLY A 55 5.36 1.30 -4.66
N TRP A 56 5.58 2.21 -3.72
CA TRP A 56 5.24 2.03 -2.32
C TRP A 56 4.53 3.28 -1.80
N LYS A 57 3.46 3.06 -1.07
CA LYS A 57 2.82 4.07 -0.21
C LYS A 57 3.35 3.90 1.20
N ILE A 58 3.59 5.01 1.88
CA ILE A 58 3.99 4.99 3.30
C ILE A 58 2.87 5.65 4.11
N ALA A 59 2.08 4.84 4.79
CA ALA A 59 1.02 5.30 5.67
C ALA A 59 1.56 5.64 7.07
N ALA A 60 0.82 6.48 7.80
CA ALA A 60 1.10 6.85 9.19
C ALA A 60 2.50 7.43 9.41
N THR A 61 2.91 8.38 8.55
CA THR A 61 4.22 9.04 8.62
C THR A 61 4.35 9.98 9.83
N SER A 62 3.23 10.38 10.47
CA SER A 62 3.22 11.20 11.69
C SER A 62 2.79 10.38 12.91
N GLU A 63 3.22 10.81 14.11
CA GLU A 63 2.76 10.19 15.36
C GLU A 63 1.24 10.23 15.51
N ALA A 64 0.58 11.31 15.05
CA ALA A 64 -0.87 11.42 15.08
C ALA A 64 -1.53 10.35 14.19
N GLY A 65 -1.00 10.14 12.98
CA GLY A 65 -1.45 9.07 12.08
C GLY A 65 -1.22 7.68 12.67
N GLN A 66 -0.07 7.46 13.30
CA GLN A 66 0.24 6.19 13.98
C GLN A 66 -0.75 5.90 15.11
N ARG A 67 -1.05 6.89 15.96
CA ARG A 67 -2.07 6.75 17.00
C ARG A 67 -3.45 6.49 16.44
N HIS A 68 -3.82 7.15 15.33
CA HIS A 68 -5.13 7.01 14.70
C HIS A 68 -5.42 5.57 14.23
N ILE A 69 -4.43 4.91 13.66
CA ILE A 69 -4.56 3.52 13.19
C ILE A 69 -3.93 2.49 14.13
N ASN A 70 -3.55 2.92 15.34
CA ASN A 70 -3.02 2.07 16.41
C ASN A 70 -1.76 1.27 15.98
N VAL A 71 -0.78 1.95 15.40
CA VAL A 71 0.52 1.38 15.04
C VAL A 71 1.66 2.14 15.70
N GLY A 72 2.82 1.51 15.84
CA GLY A 72 4.00 2.10 16.46
C GLY A 72 5.05 2.65 15.48
N ALA A 73 4.79 2.56 14.18
CA ALA A 73 5.71 3.01 13.13
C ALA A 73 4.96 3.22 11.81
N PRO A 74 5.54 3.94 10.84
CA PRO A 74 5.00 4.02 9.48
C PRO A 74 4.85 2.64 8.83
N LEU A 75 3.81 2.46 8.03
CA LEU A 75 3.49 1.20 7.36
C LEU A 75 3.69 1.33 5.84
N PRO A 76 4.55 0.50 5.23
CA PRO A 76 4.67 0.47 3.78
C PRO A 76 3.53 -0.32 3.15
N GLY A 77 2.95 0.22 2.08
CA GLY A 77 1.95 -0.40 1.23
C GLY A 77 2.44 -0.53 -0.21
N ARG A 78 2.09 -1.60 -0.92
CA ARG A 78 2.42 -1.77 -2.33
C ARG A 78 1.44 -1.02 -3.21
N ILE A 79 1.96 -0.26 -4.17
CA ILE A 79 1.16 0.34 -5.23
C ILE A 79 1.15 -0.62 -6.41
N LEU A 80 -0.03 -1.06 -6.80
CA LEU A 80 -0.23 -1.99 -7.92
C LEU A 80 -0.47 -1.19 -9.21
N SER A 81 0.13 -1.65 -10.33
CA SER A 81 0.05 -0.96 -11.61
C SER A 81 -1.37 -0.69 -12.10
N GLY A 82 -2.30 -1.61 -11.82
CA GLY A 82 -3.72 -1.45 -12.20
C GLY A 82 -4.51 -0.44 -11.37
N LEU A 83 -3.92 0.12 -10.31
CA LEU A 83 -4.53 1.15 -9.46
C LEU A 83 -3.92 2.54 -9.65
N VAL A 84 -2.96 2.67 -10.56
CA VAL A 84 -2.35 3.97 -10.89
C VAL A 84 -3.00 4.51 -12.17
N VAL A 85 -3.42 5.75 -12.12
CA VAL A 85 -4.00 6.47 -13.25
C VAL A 85 -3.16 7.70 -13.59
N GLU A 86 -3.10 8.03 -14.86
CA GLU A 86 -2.36 9.20 -15.34
C GLU A 86 -3.02 10.51 -14.93
N ALA A 87 -2.20 11.54 -14.75
CA ALA A 87 -2.68 12.90 -14.45
C ALA A 87 -3.65 13.38 -15.54
N GLY A 88 -4.73 14.03 -15.14
CA GLY A 88 -5.82 14.45 -16.04
C GLY A 88 -6.87 13.38 -16.33
N SER A 89 -6.69 12.16 -15.85
CA SER A 89 -7.70 11.11 -15.97
C SER A 89 -8.90 11.36 -15.07
N THR A 90 -10.03 10.76 -15.43
CA THR A 90 -11.23 10.73 -14.57
C THR A 90 -11.20 9.49 -13.69
N VAL A 91 -11.30 9.69 -12.38
CA VAL A 91 -11.42 8.60 -11.41
C VAL A 91 -12.86 8.49 -10.92
N SER A 92 -13.44 7.29 -10.98
CA SER A 92 -14.77 7.05 -10.42
C SER A 92 -14.71 7.01 -8.90
N LEU A 93 -15.55 7.82 -8.25
CA LEU A 93 -15.70 7.81 -6.79
C LEU A 93 -16.85 6.90 -6.31
N ALA A 94 -17.46 6.13 -7.20
CA ALA A 94 -18.63 5.30 -6.87
C ALA A 94 -18.35 4.26 -5.76
N GLY A 95 -17.11 3.77 -5.66
CA GLY A 95 -16.66 2.85 -4.62
C GLY A 95 -15.98 3.51 -3.41
N ASN A 96 -15.72 4.82 -3.46
CA ASN A 96 -15.04 5.54 -2.37
C ASN A 96 -15.99 5.77 -1.19
N ARG A 97 -15.91 4.87 -0.21
CA ARG A 97 -16.74 4.93 1.00
C ARG A 97 -16.19 5.89 2.05
N MET A 98 -14.90 6.12 2.04
CA MET A 98 -14.26 7.08 2.95
C MET A 98 -14.57 8.52 2.57
N ARG A 99 -14.92 8.78 1.30
CA ARG A 99 -15.24 10.12 0.75
C ARG A 99 -14.11 11.13 0.97
N VAL A 100 -12.88 10.64 0.89
CA VAL A 100 -11.67 11.46 1.00
C VAL A 100 -10.85 11.37 -0.27
N ALA A 101 -10.08 12.41 -0.50
CA ALA A 101 -8.96 12.42 -1.43
C ALA A 101 -7.75 12.96 -0.65
N GLU A 102 -6.68 12.21 -0.62
CA GLU A 102 -5.48 12.54 0.16
C GLU A 102 -4.42 13.14 -0.77
N PRO A 103 -4.03 14.41 -0.56
CA PRO A 103 -2.90 14.99 -1.28
C PRO A 103 -1.60 14.38 -0.77
N GLU A 104 -0.77 13.92 -1.70
CA GLU A 104 0.46 13.20 -1.43
C GLU A 104 1.66 13.79 -2.18
N PHE A 105 2.86 13.53 -1.67
CA PHE A 105 4.11 13.73 -2.39
C PHE A 105 4.66 12.39 -2.85
N ALA A 106 4.77 12.20 -4.17
CA ALA A 106 5.33 11.01 -4.77
C ALA A 106 6.76 11.25 -5.25
N PHE A 107 7.71 10.49 -4.71
CA PHE A 107 9.11 10.50 -5.13
C PHE A 107 9.33 9.44 -6.20
N ARG A 108 9.80 9.85 -7.37
CA ARG A 108 10.27 8.93 -8.39
C ARG A 108 11.76 8.69 -8.22
N PHE A 109 12.14 7.44 -8.01
CA PHE A 109 13.54 7.06 -7.90
C PHE A 109 14.20 6.89 -9.27
N GLY A 110 15.40 7.41 -9.44
CA GLY A 110 16.23 7.26 -10.63
C GLY A 110 17.01 5.96 -10.64
N HIS A 111 17.29 5.40 -9.46
CA HIS A 111 17.93 4.09 -9.31
C HIS A 111 17.43 3.38 -8.05
N THR A 112 17.63 2.07 -8.03
CA THR A 112 17.19 1.21 -6.93
C THR A 112 18.06 1.40 -5.69
N LEU A 113 17.42 1.55 -4.54
CA LEU A 113 18.05 1.41 -3.24
C LEU A 113 17.99 -0.07 -2.83
N SER A 114 19.10 -0.78 -2.92
CA SER A 114 19.17 -2.21 -2.64
C SER A 114 18.97 -2.51 -1.15
N PRO A 115 18.25 -3.58 -0.76
CA PRO A 115 18.14 -3.99 0.63
C PRO A 115 19.52 -4.20 1.26
N ARG A 116 19.73 -3.62 2.45
CA ARG A 116 20.96 -3.77 3.25
C ARG A 116 20.64 -3.70 4.73
N ALA A 117 21.55 -4.23 5.57
CA ALA A 117 21.39 -4.22 7.02
C ALA A 117 21.51 -2.81 7.63
N ALA A 118 22.41 -1.98 7.09
CA ALA A 118 22.57 -0.59 7.52
C ALA A 118 21.46 0.29 6.97
N LEU A 119 20.92 1.20 7.79
CA LEU A 119 19.98 2.21 7.32
C LEU A 119 20.64 3.12 6.28
N TYR A 120 19.84 3.57 5.33
CA TYR A 120 20.25 4.61 4.39
C TYR A 120 20.28 5.96 5.10
N ALA A 121 21.33 6.75 4.88
CA ALA A 121 21.33 8.14 5.29
C ALA A 121 20.34 8.93 4.44
N GLN A 122 19.80 10.02 4.99
CA GLN A 122 18.86 10.87 4.28
C GLN A 122 19.39 11.34 2.92
N GLN A 123 20.67 11.74 2.87
CA GLN A 123 21.28 12.21 1.63
C GLN A 123 21.38 11.11 0.57
N GLU A 124 21.71 9.86 0.95
CA GLU A 124 21.72 8.73 0.01
C GLU A 124 20.33 8.48 -0.61
N VAL A 125 19.27 8.66 0.18
CA VAL A 125 17.88 8.53 -0.33
C VAL A 125 17.56 9.69 -1.27
N LEU A 126 17.93 10.92 -0.91
CA LEU A 126 17.68 12.10 -1.76
C LEU A 126 18.44 12.02 -3.08
N ASP A 127 19.69 11.54 -3.06
CA ASP A 127 20.51 11.36 -4.26
C ASP A 127 19.91 10.30 -5.21
N ALA A 128 19.14 9.36 -4.68
CA ALA A 128 18.42 8.36 -5.46
C ALA A 128 17.13 8.89 -6.12
N VAL A 129 16.61 10.04 -5.65
CA VAL A 129 15.37 10.63 -6.18
C VAL A 129 15.64 11.35 -7.51
N ALA A 130 14.94 10.96 -8.56
CA ALA A 130 15.01 11.64 -9.86
C ALA A 130 14.02 12.83 -9.95
N SER A 131 12.84 12.72 -9.33
CA SER A 131 11.83 13.79 -9.36
C SER A 131 10.81 13.63 -8.23
N LEU A 132 10.17 14.77 -7.90
CA LEU A 132 9.06 14.88 -6.94
C LEU A 132 7.80 15.28 -7.69
N HIS A 133 6.69 14.63 -7.38
CA HIS A 133 5.38 14.88 -7.99
C HIS A 133 4.32 15.10 -6.93
N PRO A 134 3.40 16.08 -7.11
CA PRO A 134 2.13 16.06 -6.39
C PRO A 134 1.31 14.86 -6.90
N ALA A 135 0.64 14.18 -5.99
CA ALA A 135 -0.23 13.06 -6.29
C ALA A 135 -1.52 13.14 -5.47
N LEU A 136 -2.54 12.38 -5.86
CA LEU A 136 -3.76 12.22 -5.09
C LEU A 136 -3.97 10.71 -4.86
N GLU A 137 -4.23 10.35 -3.60
CA GLU A 137 -4.78 9.04 -3.26
C GLU A 137 -6.29 9.14 -3.10
N VAL A 138 -7.00 8.18 -3.66
CA VAL A 138 -8.46 8.01 -3.55
C VAL A 138 -8.70 6.62 -3.00
N PRO A 139 -8.75 6.46 -1.64
CA PRO A 139 -8.85 5.16 -0.97
C PRO A 139 -10.24 4.51 -1.12
#